data_f0e4afcc21315531fec9c0932c6f75b5
#
_entry.id   f0e4afcc21315531fec9c0932c6f75b5
#
_cell.length_a   1.000
_cell.length_b   1.000
_cell.length_c   1.000
_cell.angle_alpha   90.00
_cell.angle_beta   90.00
_cell.angle_gamma   90.00
#
_symmetry.space_group_name_H-M   'P 1'
#
loop_
_entity.id
_entity.type
_entity.pdbx_description
1 polymer ?
#
loop_
_entity_poly.entity_id
_entity_poly.type
_entity_poly.pdbx_seq_one_letter_code
_entity_poly.pdbx_strand_id
1 'polypeptide(L)'
;MVPLFGGRYWTVLSTVILIVPCIWLGVAIQNITTPFWVFIIIALLCGFAGANFASSMGNISFFFPKAKQGSALGVNGGLGNLGVSVMQMVAPAVIFLPLFTFLGVHGVTQPDGSTITLSNAALVWVPLLLLATVAAWFGMNDIAGSKASIRDQLPVLKRPHMWLLSLLYLATFGSFIG
;
A
#
# COMPACT_ATOMS: atom_id res chain seq x y z
N MET A 1 5.94 -7.64 12.50
CA MET A 1 4.53 -7.32 12.83
C MET A 1 3.61 -8.53 12.69
N VAL A 2 3.64 -9.30 11.56
CA VAL A 2 2.88 -10.57 11.42
C VAL A 2 3.08 -11.52 12.60
N PRO A 3 4.31 -11.75 13.10
CA PRO A 3 4.54 -12.64 14.25
C PRO A 3 3.94 -12.13 15.57
N LEU A 4 3.55 -10.87 15.66
CA LEU A 4 3.01 -10.26 16.89
C LEU A 4 1.48 -10.29 16.93
N PHE A 5 0.87 -9.87 15.82
CA PHE A 5 -0.58 -9.65 15.73
C PHE A 5 -1.31 -10.75 14.96
N GLY A 6 -0.58 -11.63 14.28
CA GLY A 6 -1.14 -12.56 13.31
C GLY A 6 -1.23 -11.96 11.90
N GLY A 7 -1.30 -12.82 10.89
CA GLY A 7 -1.31 -12.40 9.49
C GLY A 7 -2.59 -11.66 9.11
N ARG A 8 -3.74 -12.16 9.53
CA ARG A 8 -5.06 -11.58 9.26
C ARG A 8 -5.21 -10.19 9.85
N TYR A 9 -5.03 -10.08 11.18
CA TYR A 9 -5.19 -8.79 11.88
C TYR A 9 -4.22 -7.73 11.37
N TRP A 10 -2.97 -8.11 11.11
CA TRP A 10 -1.99 -7.18 10.60
C TRP A 10 -2.32 -6.69 9.18
N THR A 11 -2.75 -7.60 8.29
CA THR A 11 -3.14 -7.22 6.92
C THR A 11 -4.36 -6.31 6.92
N VAL A 12 -5.38 -6.63 7.69
CA VAL A 12 -6.58 -5.79 7.84
C VAL A 12 -6.22 -4.41 8.38
N LEU A 13 -5.47 -4.35 9.49
CA LEU A 13 -5.08 -3.09 10.12
C LEU A 13 -4.26 -2.21 9.18
N SER A 14 -3.26 -2.78 8.52
CA SER A 14 -2.40 -2.03 7.59
C SER A 14 -3.16 -1.54 6.36
N THR A 15 -4.12 -2.32 5.85
CA THR A 15 -4.95 -1.92 4.72
C THR A 15 -5.93 -0.81 5.11
N VAL A 16 -6.53 -0.88 6.30
CA VAL A 16 -7.40 0.20 6.82
C VAL A 16 -6.62 1.50 7.03
N ILE A 17 -5.42 1.42 7.60
CA ILE A 17 -4.56 2.60 7.80
C ILE A 17 -4.26 3.31 6.48
N LEU A 18 -4.14 2.58 5.36
CA LEU A 18 -3.89 3.15 4.04
C LEU A 18 -5.06 3.97 3.48
N ILE A 19 -6.28 3.72 3.94
CA ILE A 19 -7.45 4.50 3.52
C ILE A 19 -7.29 5.96 3.97
N VAL A 20 -6.68 6.19 5.14
CA VAL A 20 -6.49 7.53 5.71
C VAL A 20 -5.67 8.44 4.78
N PRO A 21 -4.45 8.08 4.35
CA PRO A 21 -3.68 8.93 3.43
C PRO A 21 -4.33 9.06 2.05
N CYS A 22 -5.05 8.05 1.55
CA CYS A 22 -5.78 8.15 0.28
C CYS A 22 -6.89 9.20 0.34
N ILE A 23 -7.70 9.20 1.40
CA ILE A 23 -8.75 10.21 1.59
C ILE A 23 -8.12 11.58 1.82
N TRP A 24 -7.10 11.66 2.67
CA TRP A 24 -6.44 12.92 2.97
C TRP A 24 -5.79 13.54 1.74
N LEU A 25 -5.15 12.73 0.89
CA LEU A 25 -4.61 13.18 -0.40
C LEU A 25 -5.72 13.72 -1.31
N GLY A 26 -6.83 12.98 -1.42
CA GLY A 26 -7.98 13.40 -2.23
C GLY A 26 -8.55 14.76 -1.79
N VAL A 27 -8.59 15.04 -0.49
CA VAL A 27 -9.05 16.33 0.07
C VAL A 27 -7.97 17.41 -0.07
N ALA A 28 -6.70 17.08 0.21
CA ALA A 28 -5.60 18.03 0.16
C ALA A 28 -5.37 18.61 -1.26
N ILE A 29 -5.56 17.80 -2.29
CA ILE A 29 -5.42 18.24 -3.70
C ILE A 29 -6.51 19.25 -4.09
N GLN A 30 -7.68 19.21 -3.49
CA GLN A 30 -8.77 20.15 -3.81
C GLN A 30 -8.51 21.56 -3.28
N ASN A 31 -7.68 21.68 -2.27
CA ASN A 31 -7.38 22.95 -1.62
C ASN A 31 -6.04 23.51 -2.10
N ILE A 32 -6.08 24.58 -2.90
CA ILE A 32 -4.88 25.24 -3.46
C ILE A 32 -3.96 25.80 -2.36
N THR A 33 -4.51 26.10 -1.19
CA THR A 33 -3.72 26.65 -0.06
C THR A 33 -3.02 25.56 0.76
N THR A 34 -3.17 24.29 0.41
CA THR A 34 -2.53 23.18 1.13
C THR A 34 -1.01 23.29 1.06
N PRO A 35 -0.32 23.43 2.19
CA PRO A 35 1.12 23.61 2.21
C PRO A 35 1.82 22.29 1.83
N PHE A 36 2.98 22.41 1.19
CA PHE A 36 3.77 21.28 0.68
C PHE A 36 4.11 20.21 1.74
N TRP A 37 4.36 20.61 2.98
CA TRP A 37 4.68 19.68 4.06
C TRP A 37 3.54 18.68 4.36
N VAL A 38 2.27 19.03 4.07
CA VAL A 38 1.14 18.11 4.20
C VAL A 38 1.30 16.95 3.22
N PHE A 39 1.70 17.22 1.99
CA PHE A 39 1.96 16.18 0.99
C PHE A 39 3.11 15.27 1.40
N ILE A 40 4.15 15.81 2.05
CA ILE A 40 5.25 15.01 2.62
C ILE A 40 4.72 14.05 3.69
N ILE A 41 3.86 14.52 4.60
CA ILE A 41 3.27 13.66 5.64
C ILE A 41 2.40 12.57 5.01
N ILE A 42 1.56 12.92 4.04
CA ILE A 42 0.74 11.95 3.33
C ILE A 42 1.62 10.89 2.63
N ALA A 43 2.70 11.32 1.97
CA ALA A 43 3.64 10.40 1.32
C ALA A 43 4.32 9.47 2.33
N LEU A 44 4.72 9.98 3.50
CA LEU A 44 5.26 9.16 4.58
C LEU A 44 4.24 8.12 5.09
N LEU A 45 2.97 8.51 5.24
CA LEU A 45 1.91 7.59 5.62
C LEU A 45 1.66 6.53 4.53
N CYS A 46 1.72 6.90 3.25
CA CYS A 46 1.67 5.94 2.14
C CYS A 46 2.85 4.96 2.16
N GLY A 47 4.01 5.36 2.69
CA GLY A 47 5.16 4.48 2.89
C GLY A 47 4.89 3.27 3.80
N PHE A 48 3.92 3.37 4.72
CA PHE A 48 3.44 2.22 5.48
C PHE A 48 2.82 1.13 4.60
N ALA A 49 2.33 1.49 3.40
CA ALA A 49 1.86 0.52 2.42
C ALA A 49 2.96 -0.44 1.96
N GLY A 50 4.16 0.09 1.75
CA GLY A 50 5.32 -0.74 1.42
C GLY A 50 5.65 -1.79 2.48
N ALA A 51 5.43 -1.46 3.76
CA ALA A 51 5.57 -2.41 4.86
C ALA A 51 4.57 -3.58 4.78
N ASN A 52 3.40 -3.38 4.18
CA ASN A 52 2.41 -4.44 3.99
C ASN A 52 2.89 -5.50 2.98
N PHE A 53 3.60 -5.10 1.93
CA PHE A 53 4.20 -6.02 0.98
C PHE A 53 5.23 -6.94 1.68
N ALA A 54 6.12 -6.40 2.49
CA ALA A 54 7.08 -7.18 3.26
C ALA A 54 6.38 -8.13 4.26
N SER A 55 5.26 -7.68 4.85
CA SER A 55 4.45 -8.50 5.76
C SER A 55 3.79 -9.67 5.04
N SER A 56 3.29 -9.48 3.82
CA SER A 56 2.68 -10.55 3.02
C SER A 56 3.70 -11.62 2.64
N MET A 57 4.92 -11.20 2.26
CA MET A 57 6.04 -12.11 1.99
C MET A 57 6.38 -12.96 3.22
N GLY A 58 6.47 -12.30 4.40
CA GLY A 58 6.68 -13.01 5.67
C GLY A 58 5.57 -14.01 5.98
N ASN A 59 4.30 -13.62 5.76
CA ASN A 59 3.14 -14.47 6.02
C ASN A 59 3.13 -15.72 5.12
N ILE A 60 3.43 -15.59 3.83
CA ILE A 60 3.53 -16.70 2.89
C ILE A 60 4.54 -17.74 3.35
N SER A 61 5.66 -17.33 3.95
CA SER A 61 6.69 -18.24 4.44
C SER A 61 6.22 -19.14 5.57
N PHE A 62 5.15 -18.76 6.31
CA PHE A 62 4.53 -19.61 7.33
C PHE A 62 3.43 -20.52 6.79
N PHE A 63 2.74 -20.11 5.71
CA PHE A 63 1.63 -20.87 5.14
C PHE A 63 2.07 -21.98 4.18
N PHE A 64 3.18 -21.79 3.48
CA PHE A 64 3.61 -22.72 2.44
C PHE A 64 4.81 -23.57 2.88
N PRO A 65 4.83 -24.88 2.58
CA PRO A 65 6.00 -25.72 2.80
C PRO A 65 7.19 -25.24 1.94
N LYS A 66 8.41 -25.45 2.43
CA LYS A 66 9.65 -24.93 1.80
C LYS A 66 9.75 -25.20 0.29
N ALA A 67 9.27 -26.37 -0.16
CA ALA A 67 9.28 -26.74 -1.58
C ALA A 67 8.39 -25.85 -2.47
N LYS A 68 7.34 -25.22 -1.92
CA LYS A 68 6.38 -24.37 -2.64
C LYS A 68 6.51 -22.87 -2.34
N GLN A 69 7.34 -22.51 -1.36
CA GLN A 69 7.53 -21.12 -0.94
C GLN A 69 8.02 -20.21 -2.08
N GLY A 70 8.98 -20.70 -2.90
CA GLY A 70 9.51 -19.92 -4.01
C GLY A 70 8.43 -19.54 -5.02
N SER A 71 7.57 -20.49 -5.41
CA SER A 71 6.46 -20.21 -6.34
C SER A 71 5.44 -19.27 -5.72
N ALA A 72 5.06 -19.46 -4.45
CA ALA A 72 4.09 -18.61 -3.75
C ALA A 72 4.61 -17.17 -3.58
N LEU A 73 5.89 -16.99 -3.23
CA LEU A 73 6.54 -15.69 -3.13
C LEU A 73 6.66 -15.01 -4.51
N GLY A 74 6.97 -15.79 -5.56
CA GLY A 74 7.03 -15.30 -6.94
C GLY A 74 5.67 -14.78 -7.43
N VAL A 75 4.61 -15.53 -7.18
CA VAL A 75 3.23 -15.12 -7.52
C VAL A 75 2.84 -13.85 -6.73
N ASN A 76 3.12 -13.81 -5.43
CA ASN A 76 2.80 -12.63 -4.60
C ASN A 76 3.59 -11.39 -5.06
N GLY A 77 4.88 -11.56 -5.38
CA GLY A 77 5.71 -10.48 -5.91
C GLY A 77 5.26 -10.00 -7.29
N GLY A 78 4.94 -10.93 -8.18
CA GLY A 78 4.45 -10.62 -9.53
C GLY A 78 3.12 -9.88 -9.51
N LEU A 79 2.12 -10.38 -8.75
CA LEU A 79 0.81 -9.74 -8.61
C LEU A 79 0.91 -8.38 -7.89
N GLY A 80 1.80 -8.26 -6.89
CA GLY A 80 2.03 -6.99 -6.20
C GLY A 80 2.58 -5.91 -7.13
N ASN A 81 3.54 -6.25 -7.99
CA ASN A 81 4.11 -5.33 -8.97
C ASN A 81 3.14 -5.01 -10.11
N LEU A 82 2.26 -5.94 -10.47
CA LEU A 82 1.18 -5.66 -11.43
C LEU A 82 0.28 -4.52 -10.96
N GLY A 83 0.06 -4.39 -9.65
CA GLY A 83 -0.70 -3.29 -9.08
C GLY A 83 -0.14 -1.89 -9.41
N VAL A 84 1.19 -1.75 -9.49
CA VAL A 84 1.85 -0.50 -9.89
C VAL A 84 1.51 -0.16 -11.35
N SER A 85 1.59 -1.14 -12.25
CA SER A 85 1.24 -0.94 -13.66
C SER A 85 -0.24 -0.60 -13.85
N VAL A 86 -1.12 -1.25 -13.09
CA VAL A 86 -2.56 -0.93 -13.10
C VAL A 86 -2.80 0.50 -12.61
N MET A 87 -2.12 0.93 -11.55
CA MET A 87 -2.22 2.30 -11.04
C MET A 87 -1.80 3.33 -12.09
N GLN A 88 -0.68 3.09 -12.78
CA GLN A 88 -0.17 3.98 -13.82
C GLN A 88 -1.15 4.14 -15.01
N MET A 89 -1.95 3.11 -15.28
CA MET A 89 -2.99 3.17 -16.32
C MET A 89 -4.29 3.79 -15.79
N VAL A 90 -4.72 3.42 -14.59
CA VAL A 90 -6.01 3.83 -14.03
C VAL A 90 -5.98 5.30 -13.60
N ALA A 91 -4.91 5.76 -12.95
CA ALA A 91 -4.86 7.12 -12.42
C ALA A 91 -5.05 8.19 -13.52
N PRO A 92 -4.35 8.16 -14.67
CA PRO A 92 -4.59 9.11 -15.76
C PRO A 92 -6.00 9.01 -16.39
N ALA A 93 -6.60 7.82 -16.38
CA ALA A 93 -7.94 7.64 -16.94
C ALA A 93 -9.04 8.20 -16.05
N VAL A 94 -8.94 7.99 -14.74
CA VAL A 94 -10.02 8.38 -13.80
C VAL A 94 -10.06 9.86 -13.49
N ILE A 95 -8.99 10.62 -13.74
CA ILE A 95 -8.98 12.07 -13.52
C ILE A 95 -9.93 12.83 -14.43
N PHE A 96 -10.30 12.27 -15.59
CA PHE A 96 -11.25 12.85 -16.54
C PHE A 96 -12.70 12.43 -16.27
N LEU A 97 -12.96 11.55 -15.29
CA LEU A 97 -14.27 11.03 -14.98
C LEU A 97 -14.90 11.76 -13.79
N PRO A 98 -16.21 12.03 -13.78
CA PRO A 98 -16.90 12.66 -12.65
C PRO A 98 -17.29 11.62 -11.56
N LEU A 99 -16.30 10.84 -11.05
CA LEU A 99 -16.58 9.68 -10.19
C LEU A 99 -17.10 10.04 -8.80
N PHE A 100 -16.53 11.06 -8.15
CA PHE A 100 -16.81 11.40 -6.74
C PHE A 100 -17.45 12.78 -6.58
N THR A 101 -18.09 13.31 -7.63
CA THR A 101 -18.80 14.59 -7.57
C THR A 101 -19.92 14.63 -6.52
N PHE A 102 -20.56 13.48 -6.26
CA PHE A 102 -21.56 13.33 -5.21
C PHE A 102 -21.01 13.50 -3.78
N LEU A 103 -19.68 13.39 -3.60
CA LEU A 103 -18.99 13.66 -2.33
C LEU A 103 -18.45 15.11 -2.25
N GLY A 104 -18.85 15.99 -3.17
CA GLY A 104 -18.36 17.36 -3.22
C GLY A 104 -16.96 17.52 -3.82
N VAL A 105 -16.50 16.51 -4.54
CA VAL A 105 -15.21 16.58 -5.25
C VAL A 105 -15.43 17.34 -6.57
N HIS A 106 -14.76 18.48 -6.72
CA HIS A 106 -14.84 19.33 -7.90
C HIS A 106 -13.57 19.23 -8.73
N GLY A 107 -13.77 19.19 -10.05
CA GLY A 107 -12.67 19.27 -11.02
C GLY A 107 -12.32 20.71 -11.38
N VAL A 108 -11.13 20.89 -11.89
CA VAL A 108 -10.67 22.15 -12.46
C VAL A 108 -10.90 22.13 -13.98
N THR A 109 -11.64 23.12 -14.47
CA THR A 109 -11.88 23.26 -15.90
C THR A 109 -10.65 23.85 -16.57
N GLN A 110 -10.15 23.17 -17.58
CA GLN A 110 -9.02 23.57 -18.39
C GLN A 110 -9.47 24.59 -19.47
N PRO A 111 -8.55 25.37 -20.04
CA PRO A 111 -8.87 26.32 -21.13
C PRO A 111 -9.47 25.69 -22.41
N ASP A 112 -9.24 24.38 -22.59
CA ASP A 112 -9.80 23.57 -23.68
C ASP A 112 -11.23 23.06 -23.39
N GLY A 113 -11.81 23.40 -22.23
CA GLY A 113 -13.14 22.99 -21.81
C GLY A 113 -13.19 21.62 -21.11
N SER A 114 -12.07 20.89 -21.03
CA SER A 114 -12.01 19.63 -20.28
C SER A 114 -11.97 19.88 -18.77
N THR A 115 -12.62 19.00 -17.99
CA THR A 115 -12.59 19.07 -16.54
C THR A 115 -11.68 17.97 -15.99
N ILE A 116 -10.66 18.35 -15.22
CA ILE A 116 -9.71 17.41 -14.61
C ILE A 116 -9.95 17.38 -13.10
N THR A 117 -10.23 16.20 -12.58
CA THR A 117 -10.47 15.94 -11.15
C THR A 117 -9.34 15.08 -10.58
N LEU A 118 -8.22 15.72 -10.22
CA LEU A 118 -7.02 15.03 -9.70
C LEU A 118 -7.29 14.19 -8.46
N SER A 119 -8.25 14.58 -7.63
CA SER A 119 -8.65 13.85 -6.42
C SER A 119 -9.13 12.44 -6.71
N ASN A 120 -9.68 12.19 -7.92
CA ASN A 120 -10.12 10.86 -8.31
C ASN A 120 -8.98 9.86 -8.36
N ALA A 121 -7.76 10.29 -8.71
CA ALA A 121 -6.57 9.43 -8.73
C ALA A 121 -6.23 8.86 -7.34
N ALA A 122 -6.57 9.57 -6.27
CA ALA A 122 -6.40 9.11 -4.90
C ALA A 122 -7.63 8.34 -4.39
N LEU A 123 -8.84 8.88 -4.63
CA LEU A 123 -10.08 8.36 -4.06
C LEU A 123 -10.54 7.03 -4.68
N VAL A 124 -10.19 6.74 -5.92
CA VAL A 124 -10.55 5.49 -6.61
C VAL A 124 -10.02 4.24 -5.88
N TRP A 125 -8.95 4.40 -5.11
CA TRP A 125 -8.36 3.29 -4.35
C TRP A 125 -9.10 2.99 -3.05
N VAL A 126 -9.87 3.94 -2.51
CA VAL A 126 -10.60 3.77 -1.25
C VAL A 126 -11.59 2.59 -1.29
N PRO A 127 -12.50 2.48 -2.28
CA PRO A 127 -13.39 1.32 -2.37
C PRO A 127 -12.63 0.01 -2.56
N LEU A 128 -11.52 0.00 -3.32
CA LEU A 128 -10.70 -1.18 -3.51
C LEU A 128 -9.99 -1.60 -2.22
N LEU A 129 -9.49 -0.65 -1.42
CA LEU A 129 -8.90 -0.91 -0.11
C LEU A 129 -9.95 -1.45 0.87
N LEU A 130 -11.18 -0.94 0.84
CA LEU A 130 -12.28 -1.48 1.63
C LEU A 130 -12.61 -2.92 1.24
N LEU A 131 -12.72 -3.20 -0.05
CA LEU A 131 -12.93 -4.57 -0.54
C LEU A 131 -11.79 -5.50 -0.14
N ALA A 132 -10.53 -5.05 -0.27
CA ALA A 132 -9.36 -5.82 0.16
C ALA A 132 -9.37 -6.08 1.68
N THR A 133 -9.80 -5.09 2.48
CA THR A 133 -9.94 -5.23 3.93
C THR A 133 -10.97 -6.30 4.28
N VAL A 134 -12.14 -6.25 3.64
CA VAL A 134 -13.21 -7.23 3.84
C VAL A 134 -12.75 -8.62 3.38
N ALA A 135 -12.13 -8.72 2.21
CA ALA A 135 -11.60 -9.98 1.70
C ALA A 135 -10.51 -10.57 2.63
N ALA A 136 -9.64 -9.74 3.18
CA ALA A 136 -8.63 -10.18 4.14
C ALA A 136 -9.27 -10.64 5.47
N TRP A 137 -10.31 -9.95 5.93
CA TRP A 137 -11.00 -10.31 7.17
C TRP A 137 -11.67 -11.68 7.09
N PHE A 138 -12.35 -11.97 5.99
CA PHE A 138 -13.07 -13.24 5.82
C PHE A 138 -12.23 -14.35 5.18
N GLY A 139 -11.27 -14.00 4.33
CA GLY A 139 -10.49 -14.97 3.57
C GLY A 139 -9.19 -15.42 4.23
N MET A 140 -8.65 -14.64 5.17
CA MET A 140 -7.38 -14.98 5.83
C MET A 140 -7.60 -15.65 7.19
N ASN A 141 -6.76 -16.64 7.50
CA ASN A 141 -6.69 -17.29 8.79
C ASN A 141 -5.36 -16.98 9.48
N ASP A 142 -5.37 -16.91 10.81
CA ASP A 142 -4.16 -16.78 11.60
C ASP A 142 -3.59 -18.14 11.96
N ILE A 143 -2.27 -18.30 11.80
CA ILE A 143 -1.55 -19.50 12.23
C ILE A 143 -0.99 -19.26 13.63
N ALA A 144 -1.40 -20.07 14.59
CA ALA A 144 -0.96 -19.96 15.98
C ALA A 144 0.57 -20.11 16.15
N GLY A 145 1.22 -20.85 15.25
CA GLY A 145 2.68 -21.06 15.25
C GLY A 145 3.52 -19.91 14.72
N SER A 146 2.90 -18.87 14.16
CA SER A 146 3.63 -17.71 13.60
C SER A 146 4.00 -16.65 14.65
N LYS A 147 3.58 -16.83 15.91
CA LYS A 147 3.83 -15.84 16.96
C LYS A 147 5.28 -15.92 17.45
N ALA A 148 6.04 -14.85 17.22
CA ALA A 148 7.38 -14.66 17.74
C ALA A 148 7.47 -13.35 18.53
N SER A 149 8.28 -13.32 19.59
CA SER A 149 8.48 -12.10 20.37
C SER A 149 9.26 -11.05 19.59
N ILE A 150 8.97 -9.77 19.82
CA ILE A 150 9.79 -8.65 19.31
C ILE A 150 11.25 -8.83 19.72
N ARG A 151 11.46 -9.31 20.95
CA ARG A 151 12.79 -9.49 21.53
C ARG A 151 13.65 -10.48 20.74
N ASP A 152 13.03 -11.48 20.12
CA ASP A 152 13.70 -12.48 19.29
C ASP A 152 14.06 -11.94 17.89
N GLN A 153 13.41 -10.86 17.45
CA GLN A 153 13.65 -10.22 16.16
C GLN A 153 14.68 -9.09 16.23
N LEU A 154 14.84 -8.43 17.39
CA LEU A 154 15.81 -7.34 17.59
C LEU A 154 17.26 -7.69 17.23
N PRO A 155 17.78 -8.93 17.49
CA PRO A 155 19.13 -9.30 17.09
C PRO A 155 19.40 -9.18 15.58
N VAL A 156 18.36 -9.26 14.73
CA VAL A 156 18.48 -9.10 13.27
C VAL A 156 18.99 -7.71 12.92
N LEU A 157 18.59 -6.66 13.67
CA LEU A 157 19.03 -5.28 13.47
C LEU A 157 20.53 -5.08 13.70
N LYS A 158 21.16 -5.97 14.46
CA LYS A 158 22.63 -5.94 14.73
C LYS A 158 23.46 -6.56 13.59
N ARG A 159 22.81 -7.23 12.63
CA ARG A 159 23.53 -7.88 11.52
C ARG A 159 23.80 -6.90 10.38
N PRO A 160 25.06 -6.68 9.97
CA PRO A 160 25.40 -5.73 8.90
C PRO A 160 24.78 -6.13 7.55
N HIS A 161 24.66 -7.43 7.28
CA HIS A 161 24.01 -7.94 6.06
C HIS A 161 22.56 -7.48 5.92
N MET A 162 21.83 -7.33 7.02
CA MET A 162 20.44 -6.82 7.00
C MET A 162 20.42 -5.38 6.47
N TRP A 163 21.32 -4.53 6.93
CA TRP A 163 21.40 -3.13 6.47
C TRP A 163 21.83 -3.03 5.01
N LEU A 164 22.78 -3.85 4.58
CA LEU A 164 23.21 -3.92 3.19
C LEU A 164 22.04 -4.34 2.27
N LEU A 165 21.34 -5.42 2.63
CA LEU A 165 20.15 -5.88 1.88
C LEU A 165 19.03 -4.83 1.87
N SER A 166 18.79 -4.12 2.98
CA SER A 166 17.79 -3.06 3.05
C SER A 166 18.17 -1.88 2.15
N LEU A 167 19.45 -1.52 2.07
CA LEU A 167 19.95 -0.46 1.20
C LEU A 167 19.80 -0.85 -0.28
N LEU A 168 20.18 -2.08 -0.64
CA LEU A 168 20.01 -2.60 -2.00
C LEU A 168 18.54 -2.64 -2.40
N TYR A 169 17.66 -3.07 -1.49
CA TYR A 169 16.23 -3.09 -1.72
C TYR A 169 15.66 -1.67 -1.89
N LEU A 170 16.08 -0.73 -1.06
CA LEU A 170 15.72 0.69 -1.19
C LEU A 170 16.16 1.26 -2.55
N ALA A 171 17.37 0.95 -2.99
CA ALA A 171 17.89 1.42 -4.28
C ALA A 171 17.10 0.82 -5.45
N THR A 172 16.84 -0.49 -5.44
CA THR A 172 16.12 -1.17 -6.52
C THR A 172 14.65 -0.75 -6.59
N PHE A 173 13.94 -0.68 -5.45
CA PHE A 173 12.55 -0.22 -5.42
C PHE A 173 12.43 1.28 -5.66
N GLY A 174 13.34 2.08 -5.12
CA GLY A 174 13.36 3.52 -5.37
C GLY A 174 13.53 3.85 -6.85
N SER A 175 14.41 3.15 -7.55
CA SER A 175 14.59 3.34 -9.01
C SER A 175 13.45 2.75 -9.85
N PHE A 176 12.65 1.83 -9.30
CA PHE A 176 11.49 1.26 -9.99
C PHE A 176 10.25 2.16 -9.88
N ILE A 177 10.10 2.89 -8.77
CA ILE A 177 8.93 3.73 -8.51
C ILE A 177 9.17 5.18 -8.95
N GLY A 178 10.40 5.68 -8.81
CA GLY A 178 10.80 7.06 -9.14
C GLY A 178 11.37 7.19 -10.50
#